data_de6b37fad61c6456a15425ec706e2843
#
_entry.id   de6b37fad61c6456a15425ec706e2843
#
_cell.length_a   1.000
_cell.length_b   1.000
_cell.length_c   1.000
_cell.angle_alpha   90.00
_cell.angle_beta   90.00
_cell.angle_gamma   90.00
#
_symmetry.space_group_name_H-M   'P 1'
#
loop_
_entity.id
_entity.type
_entity.pdbx_description
1 polymer ?
#
loop_
_entity_poly.entity_id
_entity_poly.type
_entity_poly.pdbx_seq_one_letter_code
_entity_poly.pdbx_strand_id
1 'polypeptide(L)'
;MNLRQLWLTFLATCTCLSFLSTNAPAQAASQPPSPSSVAVETNPLPNAAPRHPYRFEFHARNGIPPFTWILFKGEVPVGMKFGADGVLTGAAIAAGVFHFTVQVTDSSRPSQIASRDVELKVVPPLLLEWKDYAKVSDNRIDGKVKVSNGTEDDFDLTFVVLAVAEDGRATAIGYQRFSLTHGTTSFEIPFGETLPHGAYVVHVDTVAEVPGKDQIYRARLQTKEQLQVTVGP
;
A
#
# COMPACT_ATOMS: atom_id res chain seq x y z
N MET A 1 -34.26 72.21 47.97
CA MET A 1 -34.48 72.92 49.29
C MET A 1 -33.70 72.10 50.30
N ASN A 2 -32.53 72.58 50.71
CA ASN A 2 -32.02 72.77 52.10
C ASN A 2 -32.02 71.48 52.98
N LEU A 3 -31.06 71.18 53.80
CA LEU A 3 -29.97 71.93 54.41
C LEU A 3 -29.14 70.92 55.23
N ARG A 4 -27.82 71.00 55.16
CA ARG A 4 -26.88 71.19 56.30
C ARG A 4 -26.76 70.06 57.34
N GLN A 5 -25.52 69.55 57.40
CA GLN A 5 -24.48 69.74 58.45
C GLN A 5 -24.75 68.94 59.76
N LEU A 6 -23.85 68.37 60.46
CA LEU A 6 -22.47 68.66 60.92
C LEU A 6 -22.02 67.57 61.90
N TRP A 7 -20.73 67.21 61.87
CA TRP A 7 -19.89 66.84 63.03
C TRP A 7 -20.18 65.59 63.86
N LEU A 8 -19.29 64.72 64.14
CA LEU A 8 -18.13 64.82 65.06
C LEU A 8 -17.32 63.50 65.07
N THR A 9 -16.05 63.65 65.09
CA THR A 9 -14.97 62.74 65.38
C THR A 9 -15.19 61.80 66.55
N PHE A 10 -14.83 60.52 66.39
CA PHE A 10 -14.36 59.68 67.46
C PHE A 10 -13.22 58.80 67.00
N LEU A 11 -12.05 59.04 67.61
CA LEU A 11 -10.86 58.30 67.46
C LEU A 11 -10.95 57.02 68.27
N ALA A 12 -10.91 55.86 67.65
CA ALA A 12 -10.76 54.59 68.35
C ALA A 12 -9.69 53.75 67.61
N THR A 13 -8.54 53.72 68.25
CA THR A 13 -7.44 52.83 67.87
C THR A 13 -7.86 51.39 68.07
N CYS A 14 -7.93 50.62 66.96
CA CYS A 14 -8.07 49.17 67.02
C CYS A 14 -6.88 48.56 66.38
N THR A 15 -6.09 47.88 67.16
CA THR A 15 -4.90 47.08 66.77
C THR A 15 -5.24 46.00 65.80
N CYS A 16 -4.76 46.11 64.56
CA CYS A 16 -4.82 45.06 63.58
C CYS A 16 -3.90 43.89 63.96
N LEU A 17 -4.50 42.78 64.42
CA LEU A 17 -3.83 41.48 64.40
C LEU A 17 -3.79 40.98 62.97
N SER A 18 -2.61 41.03 62.33
CA SER A 18 -2.37 40.46 60.99
C SER A 18 -2.33 38.96 61.13
N PHE A 19 -3.37 38.27 60.71
CA PHE A 19 -3.31 36.82 60.41
C PHE A 19 -2.55 36.63 59.11
N LEU A 20 -1.28 36.21 59.17
CA LEU A 20 -0.54 35.65 58.03
C LEU A 20 -1.20 34.32 57.69
N SER A 21 -2.07 34.33 56.67
CA SER A 21 -2.47 33.10 55.99
C SER A 21 -1.31 32.60 55.14
N THR A 22 -0.56 31.63 55.64
CA THR A 22 0.40 30.87 54.83
C THR A 22 -0.38 30.01 53.85
N ASN A 23 -0.55 30.48 52.60
CA ASN A 23 -0.93 29.64 51.49
C ASN A 23 0.22 28.68 51.20
N ALA A 24 0.14 27.46 51.73
CA ALA A 24 0.97 26.36 51.26
C ALA A 24 0.55 26.04 49.82
N PRO A 25 1.48 25.97 48.84
CA PRO A 25 1.13 25.52 47.53
C PRO A 25 0.65 24.06 47.66
N ALA A 26 -0.60 23.81 47.28
CA ALA A 26 -1.11 22.48 47.09
C ALA A 26 -0.20 21.79 46.04
N GLN A 27 0.65 20.89 46.47
CA GLN A 27 1.34 19.98 45.58
C GLN A 27 0.26 19.26 44.78
N ALA A 28 0.15 19.61 43.49
CA ALA A 28 -0.60 18.83 42.55
C ALA A 28 -0.02 17.42 42.57
N ALA A 29 -0.72 16.50 43.21
CA ALA A 29 -0.40 15.09 43.13
C ALA A 29 -0.40 14.75 41.66
N SER A 30 0.79 14.46 41.12
CA SER A 30 0.94 13.93 39.78
C SER A 30 0.15 12.62 39.74
N GLN A 31 -1.04 12.67 39.10
CA GLN A 31 -1.77 11.46 38.78
C GLN A 31 -0.82 10.49 38.09
N PRO A 32 -0.74 9.22 38.55
CA PRO A 32 0.02 8.23 37.82
C PRO A 32 -0.54 8.19 36.40
N PRO A 33 0.31 8.08 35.35
CA PRO A 33 -0.15 8.01 33.99
C PRO A 33 -1.19 6.90 33.88
N SER A 34 -2.38 7.25 33.42
CA SER A 34 -3.42 6.26 33.16
C SER A 34 -2.82 5.17 32.26
N PRO A 35 -3.00 3.88 32.56
CA PRO A 35 -2.47 2.83 31.73
C PRO A 35 -2.96 3.07 30.31
N SER A 36 -2.00 3.26 29.39
CA SER A 36 -2.31 3.52 27.98
C SER A 36 -3.11 2.32 27.47
N SER A 37 -4.29 2.57 26.90
CA SER A 37 -5.15 1.50 26.36
C SER A 37 -4.42 0.71 25.29
N VAL A 38 -4.72 -0.60 25.20
CA VAL A 38 -4.20 -1.44 24.13
C VAL A 38 -4.52 -0.84 22.76
N ALA A 39 -3.60 -0.89 21.84
CA ALA A 39 -3.76 -0.41 20.47
C ALA A 39 -3.04 -1.32 19.48
N VAL A 40 -3.59 -1.45 18.28
CA VAL A 40 -2.92 -2.14 17.16
C VAL A 40 -1.90 -1.19 16.53
N GLU A 41 -0.66 -1.64 16.31
CA GLU A 41 0.36 -0.84 15.63
C GLU A 41 -0.04 -0.47 14.19
N THR A 42 0.36 0.73 13.76
CA THR A 42 -0.10 1.32 12.51
C THR A 42 0.83 1.10 11.30
N ASN A 43 1.66 0.07 11.32
CA ASN A 43 2.51 -0.23 10.18
C ASN A 43 1.65 -0.60 8.96
N PRO A 44 1.91 -0.02 7.77
CA PRO A 44 1.24 -0.43 6.56
C PRO A 44 1.64 -1.87 6.21
N LEU A 45 0.70 -2.63 5.62
CA LEU A 45 1.02 -3.95 5.12
C LEU A 45 1.79 -3.82 3.81
N PRO A 46 2.91 -4.53 3.64
CA PRO A 46 3.53 -4.70 2.34
C PRO A 46 2.56 -5.30 1.33
N ASN A 47 2.71 -4.95 0.05
CA ASN A 47 1.92 -5.57 -1.00
C ASN A 47 2.20 -7.08 -1.05
N ALA A 48 1.15 -7.87 -1.20
CA ALA A 48 1.28 -9.30 -1.49
C ALA A 48 1.31 -9.55 -3.01
N ALA A 49 1.93 -10.65 -3.43
CA ALA A 49 1.89 -11.09 -4.80
C ALA A 49 1.01 -12.35 -4.93
N PRO A 50 0.22 -12.50 -6.02
CA PRO A 50 -0.57 -13.70 -6.23
C PRO A 50 0.29 -14.95 -6.26
N ARG A 51 -0.13 -16.00 -5.55
CA ARG A 51 0.53 -17.32 -5.48
C ARG A 51 1.95 -17.31 -4.91
N HIS A 52 2.38 -16.21 -4.28
CA HIS A 52 3.64 -16.12 -3.56
C HIS A 52 3.41 -16.19 -2.06
N PRO A 53 4.29 -16.84 -1.30
CA PRO A 53 4.20 -16.87 0.15
C PRO A 53 4.22 -15.45 0.74
N TYR A 54 3.31 -15.20 1.66
CA TYR A 54 3.21 -13.95 2.39
C TYR A 54 3.16 -14.22 3.88
N ARG A 55 3.84 -13.38 4.67
CA ARG A 55 3.78 -13.39 6.13
C ARG A 55 3.88 -11.97 6.66
N PHE A 56 2.93 -11.60 7.48
CA PHE A 56 2.94 -10.33 8.22
C PHE A 56 2.49 -10.58 9.65
N GLU A 57 3.18 -9.99 10.61
CA GLU A 57 2.89 -10.10 12.03
C GLU A 57 2.36 -8.76 12.55
N PHE A 58 1.14 -8.77 13.07
CA PHE A 58 0.55 -7.62 13.73
C PHE A 58 1.07 -7.51 15.15
N HIS A 59 1.38 -6.29 15.56
CA HIS A 59 1.83 -6.01 16.91
C HIS A 59 0.84 -5.13 17.64
N ALA A 60 0.71 -5.37 18.95
CA ALA A 60 -0.04 -4.52 19.85
C ALA A 60 0.91 -3.59 20.60
N ARG A 61 0.51 -2.35 20.79
CA ARG A 61 1.16 -1.41 21.71
C ARG A 61 0.33 -1.31 22.98
N ASN A 62 1.02 -1.13 24.10
CA ASN A 62 0.39 -1.05 25.42
C ASN A 62 -0.38 -2.36 25.75
N GLY A 63 -1.20 -2.35 26.80
CA GLY A 63 -1.93 -3.52 27.26
C GLY A 63 -1.03 -4.54 27.97
N ILE A 64 -1.63 -5.62 28.45
CA ILE A 64 -0.96 -6.69 29.20
C ILE A 64 -0.96 -7.98 28.38
N PRO A 65 0.21 -8.55 28.02
CA PRO A 65 0.27 -9.84 27.33
C PRO A 65 -0.18 -10.99 28.25
N PRO A 66 -0.56 -12.17 27.69
CA PRO A 66 -0.61 -12.48 26.28
C PRO A 66 -1.76 -11.77 25.53
N PHE A 67 -1.53 -11.49 24.25
CA PHE A 67 -2.54 -10.92 23.35
C PHE A 67 -3.22 -12.02 22.57
N THR A 68 -4.54 -11.85 22.35
CA THR A 68 -5.32 -12.74 21.48
C THR A 68 -5.89 -11.95 20.33
N TRP A 69 -5.67 -12.44 19.11
CA TRP A 69 -6.09 -11.78 17.88
C TRP A 69 -7.22 -12.50 17.19
N ILE A 70 -8.13 -11.75 16.58
CA ILE A 70 -9.19 -12.31 15.73
C ILE A 70 -9.38 -11.45 14.48
N LEU A 71 -9.86 -12.07 13.42
CA LEU A 71 -10.45 -11.38 12.28
C LEU A 71 -11.87 -10.96 12.66
N PHE A 72 -12.06 -9.68 12.96
CA PHE A 72 -13.33 -9.17 13.50
C PHE A 72 -14.37 -8.91 12.41
N LYS A 73 -13.93 -8.39 11.25
CA LYS A 73 -14.77 -8.05 10.11
C LYS A 73 -14.06 -8.32 8.79
N GLY A 74 -14.85 -8.58 7.73
CA GLY A 74 -14.33 -8.82 6.39
C GLY A 74 -13.69 -10.20 6.25
N GLU A 75 -12.98 -10.39 5.14
CA GLU A 75 -12.32 -11.65 4.80
C GLU A 75 -10.89 -11.37 4.31
N VAL A 76 -9.96 -12.21 4.72
CA VAL A 76 -8.60 -12.20 4.13
C VAL A 76 -8.65 -12.81 2.73
N PRO A 77 -7.67 -12.48 1.85
CA PRO A 77 -7.62 -13.09 0.51
C PRO A 77 -7.69 -14.62 0.56
N VAL A 78 -8.40 -15.22 -0.39
CA VAL A 78 -8.46 -16.68 -0.53
C VAL A 78 -7.05 -17.24 -0.67
N GLY A 79 -6.72 -18.26 0.13
CA GLY A 79 -5.39 -18.85 0.25
C GLY A 79 -4.54 -18.26 1.38
N MET A 80 -5.04 -17.26 2.09
CA MET A 80 -4.43 -16.71 3.30
C MET A 80 -5.22 -17.07 4.57
N LYS A 81 -4.55 -16.99 5.73
CA LYS A 81 -5.14 -17.26 7.05
C LYS A 81 -4.62 -16.22 8.04
N PHE A 82 -5.51 -15.80 8.94
CA PHE A 82 -5.15 -14.97 10.08
C PHE A 82 -5.22 -15.79 11.35
N GLY A 83 -4.11 -15.83 12.10
CA GLY A 83 -3.97 -16.64 13.33
C GLY A 83 -4.32 -15.86 14.59
N ALA A 84 -4.63 -16.59 15.67
CA ALA A 84 -4.86 -16.01 17.00
C ALA A 84 -3.57 -15.43 17.64
N ASP A 85 -2.43 -15.70 17.05
CA ASP A 85 -1.11 -15.12 17.34
C ASP A 85 -0.88 -13.77 16.66
N GLY A 86 -1.84 -13.28 15.86
CA GLY A 86 -1.72 -12.03 15.11
C GLY A 86 -0.94 -12.16 13.81
N VAL A 87 -0.72 -13.36 13.30
CA VAL A 87 0.01 -13.60 12.06
C VAL A 87 -0.93 -13.81 10.88
N LEU A 88 -0.77 -12.96 9.84
CA LEU A 88 -1.36 -13.17 8.54
C LEU A 88 -0.37 -13.93 7.66
N THR A 89 -0.75 -15.12 7.19
CA THR A 89 0.14 -15.99 6.41
C THR A 89 -0.61 -16.73 5.31
N GLY A 90 0.12 -17.18 4.28
CA GLY A 90 -0.41 -17.95 3.16
C GLY A 90 0.01 -17.39 1.82
N ALA A 91 -0.73 -17.72 0.76
CA ALA A 91 -0.49 -17.20 -0.59
C ALA A 91 -1.84 -16.85 -1.22
N ALA A 92 -2.07 -15.57 -1.48
CA ALA A 92 -3.30 -15.11 -2.14
C ALA A 92 -3.42 -15.73 -3.53
N ILE A 93 -4.61 -16.21 -3.89
CA ILE A 93 -4.83 -16.85 -5.20
C ILE A 93 -4.96 -15.81 -6.32
N ALA A 94 -5.61 -14.68 -6.04
CA ALA A 94 -5.93 -13.65 -7.03
C ALA A 94 -5.48 -12.27 -6.59
N ALA A 95 -5.17 -11.42 -7.57
CA ALA A 95 -4.93 -10.00 -7.36
C ALA A 95 -6.22 -9.27 -6.94
N GLY A 96 -6.08 -8.20 -6.18
CA GLY A 96 -7.19 -7.38 -5.70
C GLY A 96 -6.80 -6.51 -4.50
N VAL A 97 -7.75 -5.72 -4.06
CA VAL A 97 -7.64 -4.94 -2.81
C VAL A 97 -8.62 -5.55 -1.80
N PHE A 98 -8.11 -5.92 -0.64
CA PHE A 98 -8.87 -6.61 0.40
C PHE A 98 -8.92 -5.74 1.64
N HIS A 99 -10.13 -5.55 2.17
CA HIS A 99 -10.38 -4.77 3.37
C HIS A 99 -10.92 -5.68 4.46
N PHE A 100 -10.29 -5.65 5.61
CA PHE A 100 -10.71 -6.43 6.77
C PHE A 100 -10.34 -5.71 8.06
N THR A 101 -10.97 -6.08 9.18
CA THR A 101 -10.70 -5.51 10.49
C THR A 101 -10.08 -6.57 11.38
N VAL A 102 -8.91 -6.30 11.93
CA VAL A 102 -8.29 -7.12 12.96
C VAL A 102 -8.61 -6.55 14.34
N GLN A 103 -8.75 -7.43 15.31
CA GLN A 103 -8.99 -7.06 16.71
C GLN A 103 -8.03 -7.78 17.62
N VAL A 104 -7.49 -7.06 18.58
CA VAL A 104 -6.64 -7.58 19.65
C VAL A 104 -7.33 -7.42 21.01
N THR A 105 -7.24 -8.44 21.83
CA THR A 105 -7.67 -8.44 23.23
C THR A 105 -6.45 -8.71 24.11
N ASP A 106 -6.28 -7.93 25.16
CA ASP A 106 -5.20 -8.10 26.14
C ASP A 106 -5.65 -8.96 27.33
N SER A 107 -4.74 -9.27 28.25
CA SER A 107 -4.98 -10.09 29.44
C SER A 107 -5.23 -9.25 30.72
N SER A 108 -5.50 -7.96 30.58
CA SER A 108 -5.84 -7.10 31.74
C SER A 108 -7.19 -7.45 32.35
N ARG A 109 -7.47 -6.92 33.53
CA ARG A 109 -8.76 -7.10 34.21
C ARG A 109 -9.32 -5.75 34.64
N PRO A 110 -10.40 -5.27 33.99
CA PRO A 110 -11.08 -5.87 32.82
C PRO A 110 -10.19 -5.89 31.57
N SER A 111 -10.38 -6.86 30.66
CA SER A 111 -9.63 -6.96 29.42
C SER A 111 -9.93 -5.78 28.50
N GLN A 112 -8.90 -5.29 27.85
CA GLN A 112 -9.00 -4.19 26.88
C GLN A 112 -8.99 -4.75 25.47
N ILE A 113 -9.72 -4.06 24.59
CA ILE A 113 -9.90 -4.47 23.20
C ILE A 113 -9.57 -3.28 22.30
N ALA A 114 -8.83 -3.55 21.23
CA ALA A 114 -8.59 -2.59 20.16
C ALA A 114 -8.82 -3.23 18.80
N SER A 115 -9.38 -2.47 17.88
CA SER A 115 -9.62 -2.92 16.50
C SER A 115 -8.98 -1.96 15.51
N ARG A 116 -8.60 -2.48 14.33
CA ARG A 116 -8.03 -1.70 13.25
C ARG A 116 -8.52 -2.20 11.90
N ASP A 117 -8.93 -1.27 11.05
CA ASP A 117 -9.20 -1.53 9.65
C ASP A 117 -7.88 -1.63 8.87
N VAL A 118 -7.79 -2.64 8.04
CA VAL A 118 -6.59 -3.02 7.31
C VAL A 118 -6.92 -3.12 5.82
N GLU A 119 -6.05 -2.56 5.00
CA GLU A 119 -6.05 -2.74 3.55
C GLU A 119 -4.84 -3.59 3.16
N LEU A 120 -5.07 -4.70 2.46
CA LEU A 120 -4.04 -5.50 1.83
C LEU A 120 -4.21 -5.45 0.32
N LYS A 121 -3.20 -4.98 -0.38
CA LYS A 121 -3.12 -5.02 -1.84
C LYS A 121 -2.39 -6.27 -2.29
N VAL A 122 -3.07 -7.06 -3.12
CA VAL A 122 -2.47 -8.21 -3.81
C VAL A 122 -2.27 -7.81 -5.26
N VAL A 123 -1.02 -7.57 -5.66
CA VAL A 123 -0.66 -7.03 -6.96
C VAL A 123 0.30 -7.97 -7.69
N PRO A 124 0.16 -8.17 -9.02
CA PRO A 124 1.15 -8.91 -9.78
C PRO A 124 2.53 -8.23 -9.66
N PRO A 125 3.61 -9.00 -9.45
CA PRO A 125 4.95 -8.43 -9.41
C PRO A 125 5.31 -7.66 -10.69
N LEU A 126 4.98 -8.24 -11.84
CA LEU A 126 5.14 -7.63 -13.15
C LEU A 126 3.81 -7.72 -13.90
N LEU A 127 3.22 -6.57 -14.24
CA LEU A 127 1.99 -6.48 -15.02
C LEU A 127 2.30 -5.88 -16.39
N LEU A 128 1.83 -6.54 -17.45
CA LEU A 128 1.95 -6.12 -18.84
C LEU A 128 0.55 -6.06 -19.46
N GLU A 129 0.18 -4.92 -20.00
CA GLU A 129 -1.13 -4.68 -20.60
C GLU A 129 -1.01 -3.92 -21.91
N TRP A 130 -1.95 -4.13 -22.83
CA TRP A 130 -2.09 -3.26 -23.99
C TRP A 130 -2.53 -1.85 -23.57
N LYS A 131 -1.79 -0.82 -24.01
CA LYS A 131 -2.25 0.56 -23.99
C LYS A 131 -2.95 0.89 -25.30
N ASP A 132 -2.23 0.70 -26.39
CA ASP A 132 -2.75 0.74 -27.75
C ASP A 132 -2.53 -0.65 -28.37
N TYR A 133 -3.61 -1.32 -28.73
CA TYR A 133 -3.54 -2.65 -29.31
C TYR A 133 -2.72 -2.62 -30.61
N ALA A 134 -1.93 -3.66 -30.85
CA ALA A 134 -1.13 -3.73 -32.06
C ALA A 134 -2.02 -3.64 -33.32
N LYS A 135 -1.69 -2.79 -34.25
CA LYS A 135 -2.44 -2.55 -35.49
C LYS A 135 -1.52 -2.36 -36.67
N VAL A 136 -2.07 -2.52 -37.85
CA VAL A 136 -1.39 -2.23 -39.11
C VAL A 136 -1.73 -0.82 -39.56
N SER A 137 -0.70 -0.04 -39.91
CA SER A 137 -0.80 1.26 -40.54
C SER A 137 0.06 1.18 -41.81
N ASP A 138 -0.57 1.07 -42.97
CA ASP A 138 0.07 0.78 -44.26
C ASP A 138 0.87 -0.55 -44.22
N ASN A 139 2.20 -0.47 -44.33
CA ASN A 139 3.09 -1.62 -44.21
C ASN A 139 3.84 -1.71 -42.87
N ARG A 140 3.35 -0.98 -41.87
CA ARG A 140 3.93 -0.93 -40.53
C ARG A 140 2.99 -1.56 -39.51
N ILE A 141 3.52 -2.38 -38.62
CA ILE A 141 2.84 -2.77 -37.39
C ILE A 141 3.34 -1.90 -36.26
N ASP A 142 2.45 -1.23 -35.57
CA ASP A 142 2.72 -0.41 -34.40
C ASP A 142 1.73 -0.66 -33.26
N GLY A 143 2.15 -0.35 -32.05
CA GLY A 143 1.34 -0.46 -30.83
C GLY A 143 2.07 0.11 -29.63
N LYS A 144 1.40 0.02 -28.48
CA LYS A 144 1.96 0.48 -27.21
C LYS A 144 1.50 -0.43 -26.08
N VAL A 145 2.37 -0.72 -25.15
CA VAL A 145 2.05 -1.45 -23.93
C VAL A 145 2.27 -0.60 -22.70
N LYS A 146 1.67 -1.02 -21.60
CA LYS A 146 1.92 -0.51 -20.25
C LYS A 146 2.58 -1.61 -19.44
N VAL A 147 3.64 -1.25 -18.72
CA VAL A 147 4.32 -2.12 -17.77
C VAL A 147 4.23 -1.52 -16.37
N SER A 148 3.94 -2.36 -15.37
CA SER A 148 3.90 -1.95 -13.98
C SER A 148 4.73 -2.90 -13.12
N ASN A 149 5.45 -2.31 -12.16
CA ASN A 149 6.20 -3.01 -11.13
C ASN A 149 5.44 -2.93 -9.80
N GLY A 150 4.83 -4.02 -9.40
CA GLY A 150 4.04 -4.11 -8.16
C GLY A 150 4.85 -4.51 -6.92
N THR A 151 6.19 -4.64 -7.04
CA THR A 151 7.08 -5.01 -5.94
C THR A 151 7.71 -3.79 -5.27
N GLU A 152 8.47 -4.02 -4.22
CA GLU A 152 9.29 -3.02 -3.54
C GLU A 152 10.74 -2.97 -4.06
N ASP A 153 11.06 -3.79 -5.07
CA ASP A 153 12.38 -3.88 -5.68
C ASP A 153 12.39 -3.25 -7.06
N ASP A 154 13.49 -2.61 -7.42
CA ASP A 154 13.72 -2.14 -8.79
C ASP A 154 14.01 -3.33 -9.70
N PHE A 155 13.52 -3.26 -10.94
CA PHE A 155 13.75 -4.28 -11.96
C PHE A 155 14.80 -3.84 -12.99
N ASP A 156 15.64 -4.75 -13.42
CA ASP A 156 16.30 -4.67 -14.72
C ASP A 156 15.36 -5.36 -15.73
N LEU A 157 14.64 -4.53 -16.50
CA LEU A 157 13.58 -4.98 -17.40
C LEU A 157 14.11 -5.12 -18.82
N THR A 158 13.94 -6.31 -19.41
CA THR A 158 14.10 -6.57 -20.82
C THR A 158 12.73 -6.68 -21.48
N PHE A 159 12.49 -5.87 -22.48
CA PHE A 159 11.26 -5.81 -23.28
C PHE A 159 11.57 -6.19 -24.71
N VAL A 160 10.82 -7.15 -25.25
CA VAL A 160 10.98 -7.66 -26.63
C VAL A 160 9.61 -7.76 -27.29
N VAL A 161 9.50 -7.29 -28.52
CA VAL A 161 8.30 -7.49 -29.35
C VAL A 161 8.68 -8.16 -30.64
N LEU A 162 8.01 -9.27 -30.95
CA LEU A 162 8.22 -10.06 -32.14
C LEU A 162 6.95 -10.09 -33.00
N ALA A 163 7.07 -9.80 -34.26
CA ALA A 163 6.08 -10.14 -35.28
C ALA A 163 6.44 -11.49 -35.89
N VAL A 164 5.58 -12.49 -35.66
CA VAL A 164 5.79 -13.86 -36.14
C VAL A 164 4.88 -14.07 -37.33
N ALA A 165 5.50 -14.35 -38.48
CA ALA A 165 4.82 -14.67 -39.74
C ALA A 165 4.26 -16.10 -39.74
N GLU A 166 3.38 -16.42 -40.68
CA GLU A 166 2.78 -17.75 -40.84
C GLU A 166 3.81 -18.88 -41.10
N ASP A 167 4.93 -18.53 -41.74
CA ASP A 167 6.05 -19.47 -41.98
C ASP A 167 6.92 -19.71 -40.73
N GLY A 168 6.55 -19.09 -39.58
CA GLY A 168 7.27 -19.18 -38.32
C GLY A 168 8.46 -18.24 -38.18
N ARG A 169 8.76 -17.39 -39.18
CA ARG A 169 9.83 -16.39 -39.08
C ARG A 169 9.40 -15.28 -38.11
N ALA A 170 10.28 -14.96 -37.17
CA ALA A 170 10.09 -13.89 -36.23
C ALA A 170 10.96 -12.67 -36.57
N THR A 171 10.34 -11.48 -36.62
CA THR A 171 11.04 -10.22 -36.79
C THR A 171 10.86 -9.40 -35.53
N ALA A 172 11.96 -8.87 -34.96
CA ALA A 172 11.90 -7.99 -33.81
C ALA A 172 11.36 -6.61 -34.24
N ILE A 173 10.26 -6.19 -33.68
CA ILE A 173 9.62 -4.88 -33.93
C ILE A 173 9.66 -3.96 -32.71
N GLY A 174 10.32 -4.39 -31.64
CA GLY A 174 10.60 -3.62 -30.45
C GLY A 174 11.59 -4.33 -29.55
N TYR A 175 12.57 -3.60 -29.04
CA TYR A 175 13.51 -4.08 -28.03
C TYR A 175 13.97 -2.92 -27.16
N GLN A 176 13.89 -3.09 -25.85
CA GLN A 176 14.43 -2.13 -24.87
C GLN A 176 14.92 -2.88 -23.63
N ARG A 177 15.97 -2.35 -23.00
CA ARG A 177 16.43 -2.77 -21.68
C ARG A 177 16.66 -1.53 -20.83
N PHE A 178 16.05 -1.50 -19.64
CA PHE A 178 16.12 -0.35 -18.74
C PHE A 178 15.74 -0.74 -17.31
N SER A 179 16.10 0.09 -16.35
CA SER A 179 15.65 -0.07 -14.97
C SER A 179 14.22 0.44 -14.80
N LEU A 180 13.34 -0.40 -14.28
CA LEU A 180 11.97 -0.05 -13.92
C LEU A 180 11.85 0.04 -12.40
N THR A 181 11.75 1.27 -11.89
CA THR A 181 11.70 1.55 -10.44
C THR A 181 10.51 0.84 -9.78
N HIS A 182 10.71 0.42 -8.53
CA HIS A 182 9.65 -0.13 -7.70
C HIS A 182 8.43 0.79 -7.62
N GLY A 183 7.25 0.21 -7.51
CA GLY A 183 5.98 0.97 -7.44
C GLY A 183 5.61 1.71 -8.72
N THR A 184 6.38 1.58 -9.81
CA THR A 184 6.02 2.18 -11.10
C THR A 184 4.72 1.60 -11.61
N THR A 185 3.78 2.46 -11.98
CA THR A 185 2.51 2.09 -12.57
C THR A 185 2.39 2.61 -13.98
N SER A 186 1.94 1.75 -14.92
CA SER A 186 1.58 2.14 -16.29
C SER A 186 2.69 2.86 -17.07
N PHE A 187 3.94 2.41 -16.95
CA PHE A 187 5.02 2.89 -17.80
C PHE A 187 4.76 2.48 -19.25
N GLU A 188 4.68 3.45 -20.16
CA GLU A 188 4.30 3.22 -21.55
C GLU A 188 5.51 2.94 -22.43
N ILE A 189 5.47 1.85 -23.20
CA ILE A 189 6.51 1.46 -24.13
C ILE A 189 5.89 1.33 -25.53
N PRO A 190 6.20 2.26 -26.46
CA PRO A 190 5.81 2.15 -27.86
C PRO A 190 6.71 1.15 -28.57
N PHE A 191 6.15 0.49 -29.57
CA PHE A 191 6.89 -0.36 -30.49
C PHE A 191 6.32 -0.23 -31.90
N GLY A 192 7.09 -0.65 -32.89
CA GLY A 192 6.62 -0.77 -34.26
C GLY A 192 7.72 -0.74 -35.29
N GLU A 193 7.49 -1.46 -36.39
CA GLU A 193 8.43 -1.60 -37.50
C GLU A 193 7.68 -1.84 -38.81
N THR A 194 8.29 -1.47 -39.92
CA THR A 194 7.85 -1.78 -41.27
C THR A 194 8.14 -3.24 -41.59
N LEU A 195 7.14 -3.95 -42.09
CA LEU A 195 7.22 -5.38 -42.35
C LEU A 195 6.87 -5.68 -43.81
N PRO A 196 7.42 -6.80 -44.39
CA PRO A 196 6.96 -7.29 -45.67
C PRO A 196 5.47 -7.65 -45.67
N HIS A 197 4.86 -7.71 -46.85
CA HIS A 197 3.51 -8.23 -47.01
C HIS A 197 3.38 -9.60 -46.38
N GLY A 198 2.33 -9.80 -45.61
CA GLY A 198 2.08 -11.06 -44.91
C GLY A 198 1.14 -10.94 -43.71
N ALA A 199 0.81 -12.09 -43.13
CA ALA A 199 0.04 -12.18 -41.90
C ALA A 199 0.98 -12.43 -40.73
N TYR A 200 0.75 -11.67 -39.61
CA TYR A 200 1.62 -11.69 -38.44
C TYR A 200 0.83 -11.79 -37.15
N VAL A 201 1.36 -12.56 -36.20
CA VAL A 201 0.95 -12.52 -34.80
C VAL A 201 2.02 -11.76 -34.02
N VAL A 202 1.61 -10.75 -33.28
CA VAL A 202 2.54 -9.97 -32.45
C VAL A 202 2.61 -10.56 -31.06
N HIS A 203 3.81 -10.91 -30.63
CA HIS A 203 4.13 -11.36 -29.29
C HIS A 203 4.93 -10.26 -28.57
N VAL A 204 4.51 -9.94 -27.35
CA VAL A 204 5.23 -9.05 -26.44
C VAL A 204 5.69 -9.85 -25.25
N ASP A 205 6.98 -9.89 -25.02
CA ASP A 205 7.60 -10.56 -23.90
C ASP A 205 8.33 -9.54 -23.01
N THR A 206 8.16 -9.67 -21.72
CA THR A 206 8.93 -8.91 -20.72
C THR A 206 9.54 -9.86 -19.71
N VAL A 207 10.82 -9.62 -19.42
CA VAL A 207 11.56 -10.30 -18.37
C VAL A 207 12.11 -9.24 -17.43
N ALA A 208 11.77 -9.34 -16.14
CA ALA A 208 12.23 -8.47 -15.09
C ALA A 208 13.11 -9.25 -14.13
N GLU A 209 14.37 -8.86 -14.02
CA GLU A 209 15.34 -9.39 -13.07
C GLU A 209 15.46 -8.43 -11.89
N VAL A 210 15.50 -8.96 -10.65
CA VAL A 210 15.76 -8.16 -9.45
C VAL A 210 17.25 -8.17 -9.18
N PRO A 211 17.96 -7.02 -9.34
CA PRO A 211 19.40 -6.96 -9.10
C PRO A 211 19.78 -7.41 -7.69
N GLY A 212 20.73 -8.32 -7.59
CA GLY A 212 21.22 -8.83 -6.30
C GLY A 212 20.31 -9.85 -5.61
N LYS A 213 19.20 -10.24 -6.22
CA LYS A 213 18.32 -11.32 -5.80
C LYS A 213 18.18 -12.34 -6.92
N ASP A 214 18.06 -13.62 -6.60
CA ASP A 214 17.82 -14.67 -7.60
C ASP A 214 16.32 -14.75 -7.92
N GLN A 215 15.75 -13.64 -8.41
CA GLN A 215 14.34 -13.50 -8.73
C GLN A 215 14.14 -12.95 -10.12
N ILE A 216 13.30 -13.65 -10.89
CA ILE A 216 12.93 -13.28 -12.27
C ILE A 216 11.42 -13.35 -12.40
N TYR A 217 10.83 -12.28 -12.92
CA TYR A 217 9.42 -12.20 -13.28
C TYR A 217 9.27 -12.12 -14.79
N ARG A 218 8.19 -12.71 -15.31
CA ARG A 218 7.89 -12.70 -16.74
C ARG A 218 6.42 -12.37 -16.98
N ALA A 219 6.17 -11.57 -18.01
CA ALA A 219 4.83 -11.32 -18.50
C ALA A 219 4.82 -11.34 -20.02
N ARG A 220 3.71 -11.81 -20.58
CA ARG A 220 3.56 -11.97 -22.03
C ARG A 220 2.18 -11.51 -22.48
N LEU A 221 2.15 -10.86 -23.64
CA LEU A 221 0.94 -10.59 -24.40
C LEU A 221 1.10 -11.10 -25.82
N GLN A 222 -0.02 -11.37 -26.47
CA GLN A 222 -0.04 -11.62 -27.93
C GLN A 222 -1.33 -11.06 -28.52
N THR A 223 -1.31 -10.76 -29.82
CA THR A 223 -2.52 -10.41 -30.55
C THR A 223 -3.42 -11.64 -30.68
N LYS A 224 -4.73 -11.44 -30.53
CA LYS A 224 -5.72 -12.54 -30.67
C LYS A 224 -5.89 -12.95 -32.11
N GLU A 225 -5.74 -11.99 -33.02
CA GLU A 225 -5.93 -12.16 -34.46
C GLU A 225 -4.61 -11.89 -35.18
N GLN A 226 -4.49 -12.42 -36.37
CA GLN A 226 -3.40 -12.11 -37.29
C GLN A 226 -3.58 -10.70 -37.85
N LEU A 227 -2.50 -9.95 -37.92
CA LEU A 227 -2.44 -8.63 -38.52
C LEU A 227 -1.99 -8.76 -39.97
N GLN A 228 -2.79 -8.29 -40.91
CA GLN A 228 -2.49 -8.37 -42.34
C GLN A 228 -1.75 -7.11 -42.80
N VAL A 229 -0.48 -7.26 -43.12
CA VAL A 229 0.33 -6.21 -43.75
C VAL A 229 0.15 -6.32 -45.27
N THR A 230 -0.42 -5.28 -45.87
CA THR A 230 -0.62 -5.18 -47.32
C THR A 230 0.39 -4.23 -47.90
N VAL A 231 0.80 -4.46 -49.15
CA VAL A 231 1.57 -3.46 -49.90
C VAL A 231 0.60 -2.33 -50.24
N GLY A 232 0.92 -1.10 -49.83
CA GLY A 232 0.16 0.07 -50.28
C GLY A 232 0.16 0.17 -51.80
N PRO A 233 -0.86 0.81 -52.38
CA PRO A 233 -0.93 0.98 -53.82
C PRO A 233 0.21 1.80 -54.37
#